data_a93443dde042b883b3ca5a549ab0bb48
#
_entry.id   a93443dde042b883b3ca5a549ab0bb48
#
_cell.length_a   1.000
_cell.length_b   1.000
_cell.length_c   1.000
_cell.angle_alpha   90.00
_cell.angle_beta   90.00
_cell.angle_gamma   90.00
#
_symmetry.space_group_name_H-M   'P 1'
#
loop_
_entity.id
_entity.type
_entity.pdbx_description
1 polymer ?
#
loop_
_entity_poly.entity_id
_entity_poly.type
_entity_poly.pdbx_seq_one_letter_code
_entity_poly.pdbx_strand_id
1 'polypeptide(L)'
;MKKIIVSIVLLLALCLNMFAMASCTKEEKKTDFVIPETGFDTSTPVTITFYHTMGQNLRDVLDRYIVEFNKLYPNITVNHEQVGGYDDVRDQIKTEIAVGAQPNIAYCYPDHVALYNLAKATISLDSLIASDTVVTRADGSTETLGLTQDQINDFIKGYYDEGKSYGDDKMYTLPLSKSTEVLYYNKSAFDNWAKLYAETGDEKYNVKVPTTWDELEETCKKIKALDPDCIPLGYDSESNWFITMCEQMNSPYTSATGDHFLFDNETNRNFVKKFREWYQKGYVTTQEISGGYTSSLFTKAETEEGNSYMSIGSSAGATHQRPVKGEDGYPFEVGIATVPQVDVNNRKVISQGPSLCIFGKSDSQEVLASWLFVKFLTTNVDFQAEFSMVSGYIPVIKSVNDHEIYKNQFLNRADGGDNITALSVKVGLEQEDAYYVSPAFNGSSAARDEVGRLVQKCFTATTTDIDGMIKKAFEEAVAECEYQAG
;
A
#
# COMPACT_ATOMS: atom_id res chain seq x y z
N MET A 1 -24.72 64.72 -28.19
CA MET A 1 -24.85 64.40 -26.75
C MET A 1 -25.77 63.20 -26.43
N LYS A 2 -27.03 63.13 -26.91
CA LYS A 2 -27.93 61.99 -26.60
C LYS A 2 -27.38 60.64 -27.01
N LYS A 3 -26.70 60.52 -28.17
CA LYS A 3 -26.13 59.20 -28.61
C LYS A 3 -24.94 58.72 -27.77
N ILE A 4 -24.14 59.63 -27.23
CA ILE A 4 -22.98 59.34 -26.36
C ILE A 4 -23.45 58.89 -24.98
N ILE A 5 -24.51 59.48 -24.45
CA ILE A 5 -25.09 59.12 -23.15
C ILE A 5 -25.71 57.70 -23.23
N VAL A 6 -26.40 57.33 -24.33
CA VAL A 6 -26.97 55.99 -24.52
C VAL A 6 -25.87 54.95 -24.64
N SER A 7 -24.75 55.24 -25.32
CA SER A 7 -23.61 54.30 -25.41
C SER A 7 -22.92 54.08 -24.07
N ILE A 8 -22.78 55.14 -23.23
CA ILE A 8 -22.18 55.01 -21.88
C ILE A 8 -23.10 54.21 -20.94
N VAL A 9 -24.41 54.40 -21.03
CA VAL A 9 -25.38 53.63 -20.21
C VAL A 9 -25.41 52.17 -20.64
N LEU A 10 -25.31 51.86 -21.95
CA LEU A 10 -25.19 50.47 -22.42
C LEU A 10 -23.86 49.79 -22.01
N LEU A 11 -22.73 50.52 -22.03
CA LEU A 11 -21.46 50.00 -21.55
C LEU A 11 -21.48 49.75 -20.03
N LEU A 12 -22.05 50.65 -19.24
CA LEU A 12 -22.24 50.45 -17.80
C LEU A 12 -23.17 49.28 -17.47
N ALA A 13 -24.25 49.08 -18.23
CA ALA A 13 -25.14 47.91 -18.08
C ALA A 13 -24.46 46.61 -18.48
N LEU A 14 -23.58 46.57 -19.49
CA LEU A 14 -22.77 45.41 -19.84
C LEU A 14 -21.70 45.11 -18.75
N CYS A 15 -21.06 46.11 -18.20
CA CYS A 15 -20.11 45.93 -17.10
C CYS A 15 -20.79 45.46 -15.81
N LEU A 16 -21.98 45.94 -15.47
CA LEU A 16 -22.75 45.45 -14.33
C LEU A 16 -23.20 43.98 -14.52
N ASN A 17 -23.56 43.55 -15.73
CA ASN A 17 -23.89 42.15 -16.00
C ASN A 17 -22.68 41.22 -15.99
N MET A 18 -21.47 41.73 -16.37
CA MET A 18 -20.24 40.96 -16.22
C MET A 18 -19.81 40.82 -14.74
N PHE A 19 -20.07 41.81 -13.89
CA PHE A 19 -19.84 41.68 -12.44
C PHE A 19 -20.88 40.80 -11.75
N ALA A 20 -22.12 40.73 -12.22
CA ALA A 20 -23.13 39.85 -11.68
C ALA A 20 -22.90 38.34 -12.06
N MET A 21 -22.19 38.07 -13.17
CA MET A 21 -21.78 36.72 -13.54
C MET A 21 -20.49 36.23 -12.86
N ALA A 22 -19.72 37.15 -12.26
CA ALA A 22 -18.49 36.82 -11.52
C ALA A 22 -18.74 36.46 -10.05
N SER A 23 -19.98 36.56 -9.56
CA SER A 23 -20.37 36.05 -8.24
C SER A 23 -20.98 34.67 -8.33
N CYS A 24 -20.37 33.75 -9.07
CA CYS A 24 -20.39 32.36 -8.70
C CYS A 24 -19.47 32.25 -7.47
N THR A 25 -20.04 32.40 -6.30
CA THR A 25 -19.46 31.80 -5.09
C THR A 25 -19.23 30.32 -5.44
N LYS A 26 -17.97 29.98 -5.74
CA LYS A 26 -17.57 28.57 -5.63
C LYS A 26 -17.96 28.18 -4.21
N GLU A 27 -19.05 27.43 -4.05
CA GLU A 27 -19.29 26.74 -2.79
C GLU A 27 -17.98 26.03 -2.44
N GLU A 28 -17.41 26.39 -1.30
CA GLU A 28 -16.25 25.65 -0.81
C GLU A 28 -16.70 24.21 -0.68
N LYS A 29 -16.18 23.33 -1.53
CA LYS A 29 -16.44 21.90 -1.42
C LYS A 29 -16.01 21.47 -0.02
N LYS A 30 -16.95 21.02 0.81
CA LYS A 30 -16.69 20.50 2.14
C LYS A 30 -16.29 19.03 1.98
N THR A 31 -15.30 18.61 2.74
CA THR A 31 -14.97 17.17 2.84
C THR A 31 -15.97 16.42 3.73
N ASP A 32 -16.70 17.13 4.60
CA ASP A 32 -17.69 16.55 5.50
C ASP A 32 -18.98 16.25 4.73
N PHE A 33 -19.34 14.97 4.70
CA PHE A 33 -20.59 14.49 4.14
C PHE A 33 -21.71 14.62 5.16
N VAL A 34 -22.84 15.21 4.75
CA VAL A 34 -24.03 15.33 5.58
C VAL A 34 -25.03 14.28 5.12
N ILE A 35 -25.35 13.33 6.01
CA ILE A 35 -26.35 12.30 5.74
C ILE A 35 -27.72 12.96 5.63
N PRO A 36 -28.48 12.72 4.51
CA PRO A 36 -29.84 13.24 4.39
C PRO A 36 -30.75 12.70 5.51
N GLU A 37 -31.72 13.51 5.96
CA GLU A 37 -32.69 13.07 6.98
C GLU A 37 -33.48 11.81 6.56
N THR A 38 -33.69 11.62 5.24
CA THR A 38 -34.35 10.44 4.66
C THR A 38 -33.48 9.18 4.69
N GLY A 39 -32.19 9.30 5.01
CA GLY A 39 -31.25 8.19 4.94
C GLY A 39 -31.05 7.66 3.52
N PHE A 40 -30.74 6.36 3.40
CA PHE A 40 -30.62 5.67 2.13
C PHE A 40 -31.98 5.20 1.61
N ASP A 41 -32.30 5.56 0.36
CA ASP A 41 -33.51 5.11 -0.33
C ASP A 41 -33.25 3.75 -1.00
N THR A 42 -33.83 2.69 -0.47
CA THR A 42 -33.72 1.32 -0.99
C THR A 42 -34.65 1.05 -2.18
N SER A 43 -35.48 2.02 -2.60
CA SER A 43 -36.45 1.86 -3.69
C SER A 43 -35.96 2.42 -5.03
N THR A 44 -35.13 3.45 -5.00
CA THR A 44 -34.62 4.12 -6.20
C THR A 44 -33.33 3.46 -6.69
N PRO A 45 -33.22 3.08 -7.99
CA PRO A 45 -32.00 2.54 -8.55
C PRO A 45 -30.84 3.51 -8.46
N VAL A 46 -29.68 3.02 -8.00
CA VAL A 46 -28.43 3.78 -7.88
C VAL A 46 -27.31 2.96 -8.54
N THR A 47 -26.44 3.64 -9.31
CA THR A 47 -25.25 3.03 -9.89
C THR A 47 -24.01 3.66 -9.28
N ILE A 48 -23.06 2.83 -8.85
CA ILE A 48 -21.75 3.27 -8.33
C ILE A 48 -20.63 2.65 -9.15
N THR A 49 -19.50 3.36 -9.24
CA THR A 49 -18.28 2.93 -9.95
C THR A 49 -17.14 2.70 -8.97
N PHE A 50 -16.36 1.65 -9.17
CA PHE A 50 -15.24 1.28 -8.32
C PHE A 50 -13.98 1.01 -9.15
N TYR A 51 -12.93 1.85 -8.99
CA TYR A 51 -11.62 1.67 -9.64
C TYR A 51 -10.64 0.92 -8.74
N HIS A 52 -9.95 -0.07 -9.31
CA HIS A 52 -9.03 -0.93 -8.59
C HIS A 52 -7.93 -1.52 -9.49
N THR A 53 -6.96 -2.22 -8.87
CA THR A 53 -5.83 -2.87 -9.55
C THR A 53 -5.95 -4.40 -9.59
N MET A 54 -7.11 -4.96 -9.22
CA MET A 54 -7.32 -6.41 -9.05
C MET A 54 -7.09 -7.18 -10.34
N GLY A 55 -6.25 -8.22 -10.30
CA GLY A 55 -6.15 -9.22 -11.35
C GLY A 55 -7.40 -10.13 -11.43
N GLN A 56 -7.47 -10.99 -12.45
CA GLN A 56 -8.68 -11.78 -12.74
C GLN A 56 -9.19 -12.59 -11.54
N ASN A 57 -8.30 -13.32 -10.85
CA ASN A 57 -8.71 -14.15 -9.71
C ASN A 57 -9.40 -13.35 -8.59
N LEU A 58 -8.93 -12.13 -8.34
CA LEU A 58 -9.52 -11.24 -7.32
C LEU A 58 -10.82 -10.60 -7.81
N ARG A 59 -10.93 -10.29 -9.12
CA ARG A 59 -12.19 -9.85 -9.70
C ARG A 59 -13.25 -10.93 -9.59
N ASP A 60 -12.90 -12.20 -9.83
CA ASP A 60 -13.84 -13.32 -9.69
C ASP A 60 -14.36 -13.45 -8.24
N VAL A 61 -13.52 -13.13 -7.22
CA VAL A 61 -13.98 -13.03 -5.82
C VAL A 61 -14.91 -11.84 -5.67
N LEU A 62 -14.51 -10.65 -6.12
CA LEU A 62 -15.32 -9.43 -6.03
C LEU A 62 -16.69 -9.60 -6.68
N ASP A 63 -16.76 -10.18 -7.89
CA ASP A 63 -18.00 -10.44 -8.62
C ASP A 63 -18.99 -11.30 -7.82
N ARG A 64 -18.49 -12.36 -7.18
CA ARG A 64 -19.34 -13.20 -6.31
C ARG A 64 -19.91 -12.42 -5.15
N TYR A 65 -19.08 -11.58 -4.51
CA TYR A 65 -19.56 -10.78 -3.37
C TYR A 65 -20.39 -9.57 -3.76
N ILE A 66 -20.26 -9.04 -4.98
CA ILE A 66 -21.26 -8.11 -5.54
C ILE A 66 -22.62 -8.79 -5.68
N VAL A 67 -22.67 -10.05 -6.11
CA VAL A 67 -23.94 -10.81 -6.15
C VAL A 67 -24.52 -10.99 -4.74
N GLU A 68 -23.70 -11.30 -3.73
CA GLU A 68 -24.18 -11.40 -2.34
C GLU A 68 -24.66 -10.03 -1.80
N PHE A 69 -23.92 -8.95 -2.08
CA PHE A 69 -24.34 -7.59 -1.74
C PHE A 69 -25.66 -7.20 -2.39
N ASN A 70 -25.87 -7.57 -3.65
CA ASN A 70 -27.11 -7.27 -4.37
C ASN A 70 -28.33 -8.05 -3.85
N LYS A 71 -28.15 -9.15 -3.11
CA LYS A 71 -29.27 -9.80 -2.38
C LYS A 71 -29.77 -8.92 -1.24
N LEU A 72 -28.90 -8.12 -0.65
CA LEU A 72 -29.23 -7.18 0.43
C LEU A 72 -29.74 -5.84 -0.10
N TYR A 73 -29.14 -5.35 -1.19
CA TYR A 73 -29.41 -4.05 -1.81
C TYR A 73 -29.58 -4.18 -3.33
N PRO A 74 -30.72 -4.73 -3.81
CA PRO A 74 -30.94 -5.00 -5.25
C PRO A 74 -31.08 -3.74 -6.10
N ASN A 75 -31.31 -2.58 -5.48
CA ASN A 75 -31.37 -1.28 -6.15
C ASN A 75 -29.99 -0.67 -6.42
N ILE A 76 -28.90 -1.24 -5.88
CA ILE A 76 -27.54 -0.74 -6.12
C ILE A 76 -26.88 -1.56 -7.22
N THR A 77 -26.47 -0.91 -8.31
CA THR A 77 -25.62 -1.50 -9.34
C THR A 77 -24.17 -1.10 -9.08
N VAL A 78 -23.27 -2.08 -8.94
CA VAL A 78 -21.85 -1.86 -8.78
C VAL A 78 -21.13 -2.16 -10.09
N ASN A 79 -20.55 -1.13 -10.71
CA ASN A 79 -19.65 -1.27 -11.86
C ASN A 79 -18.22 -1.14 -11.36
N HIS A 80 -17.39 -2.16 -11.56
CA HIS A 80 -15.98 -2.06 -11.19
C HIS A 80 -15.07 -2.14 -12.42
N GLU A 81 -13.91 -1.48 -12.33
CA GLU A 81 -12.96 -1.39 -13.44
C GLU A 81 -11.53 -1.58 -12.92
N GLN A 82 -10.78 -2.44 -13.61
CA GLN A 82 -9.34 -2.56 -13.40
C GLN A 82 -8.62 -1.45 -14.17
N VAL A 83 -7.96 -0.55 -13.43
CA VAL A 83 -7.17 0.54 -13.99
C VAL A 83 -5.70 0.27 -13.65
N GLY A 84 -5.00 -0.41 -14.53
CA GLY A 84 -3.55 -0.67 -14.45
C GLY A 84 -3.01 -0.99 -13.04
N GLY A 85 -1.93 -0.31 -12.66
CA GLY A 85 -1.34 -0.33 -11.31
C GLY A 85 -1.89 0.80 -10.41
N TYR A 86 -1.33 0.93 -9.21
CA TYR A 86 -1.78 1.95 -8.24
C TYR A 86 -1.56 3.38 -8.73
N ASP A 87 -0.45 3.64 -9.41
CA ASP A 87 -0.15 4.95 -9.99
C ASP A 87 -1.07 5.28 -11.16
N ASP A 88 -1.44 4.28 -11.97
CA ASP A 88 -2.41 4.47 -13.06
C ASP A 88 -3.78 4.86 -12.50
N VAL A 89 -4.24 4.22 -11.41
CA VAL A 89 -5.48 4.59 -10.70
C VAL A 89 -5.39 6.02 -10.19
N ARG A 90 -4.29 6.39 -9.53
CA ARG A 90 -4.05 7.74 -9.02
C ARG A 90 -4.13 8.79 -10.12
N ASP A 91 -3.40 8.60 -11.20
CA ASP A 91 -3.22 9.60 -12.25
C ASP A 91 -4.49 9.73 -13.12
N GLN A 92 -5.21 8.64 -13.36
CA GLN A 92 -6.53 8.68 -14.00
C GLN A 92 -7.52 9.48 -13.15
N ILE A 93 -7.64 9.16 -11.86
CA ILE A 93 -8.55 9.87 -10.95
C ILE A 93 -8.20 11.35 -10.83
N LYS A 94 -6.90 11.69 -10.73
CA LYS A 94 -6.43 13.09 -10.72
C LYS A 94 -6.94 13.87 -11.95
N THR A 95 -6.90 13.23 -13.12
CA THR A 95 -7.40 13.82 -14.37
C THR A 95 -8.92 13.97 -14.35
N GLU A 96 -9.64 12.96 -13.88
CA GLU A 96 -11.11 12.93 -13.83
C GLU A 96 -11.68 13.89 -12.80
N ILE A 97 -11.01 14.11 -11.67
CA ILE A 97 -11.39 15.13 -10.67
C ILE A 97 -11.48 16.52 -11.30
N ALA A 98 -10.59 16.86 -12.22
CA ALA A 98 -10.56 18.17 -12.87
C ALA A 98 -11.83 18.47 -13.69
N VAL A 99 -12.54 17.41 -14.14
CA VAL A 99 -13.77 17.51 -14.95
C VAL A 99 -15.01 16.96 -14.21
N GLY A 100 -14.87 16.53 -12.96
CA GLY A 100 -15.96 16.01 -12.14
C GLY A 100 -16.43 14.59 -12.53
N ALA A 101 -15.56 13.82 -13.20
CA ALA A 101 -15.87 12.47 -13.71
C ALA A 101 -15.28 11.34 -12.86
N GLN A 102 -14.68 11.65 -11.70
CA GLN A 102 -14.07 10.66 -10.81
C GLN A 102 -15.05 9.54 -10.41
N PRO A 103 -14.57 8.30 -10.12
CA PRO A 103 -15.42 7.18 -9.69
C PRO A 103 -16.10 7.48 -8.34
N ASN A 104 -16.95 6.58 -7.88
CA ASN A 104 -17.54 6.66 -6.54
C ASN A 104 -16.60 6.14 -5.46
N ILE A 105 -15.86 5.07 -5.77
CA ILE A 105 -14.95 4.37 -4.86
C ILE A 105 -13.64 4.10 -5.61
N ALA A 106 -12.51 4.17 -4.92
CA ALA A 106 -11.24 3.73 -5.48
C ALA A 106 -10.35 3.01 -4.47
N TYR A 107 -9.51 2.11 -4.99
CA TYR A 107 -8.28 1.69 -4.33
C TYR A 107 -7.36 2.89 -4.15
N CYS A 108 -6.78 2.99 -2.97
CA CYS A 108 -5.86 4.09 -2.68
C CYS A 108 -4.81 3.69 -1.64
N TYR A 109 -3.70 4.39 -1.72
CA TYR A 109 -2.78 4.55 -0.61
C TYR A 109 -3.04 5.91 0.08
N PRO A 110 -2.55 6.12 1.32
CA PRO A 110 -2.74 7.39 2.02
C PRO A 110 -2.25 8.61 1.24
N ASP A 111 -1.11 8.52 0.57
CA ASP A 111 -0.54 9.59 -0.26
C ASP A 111 -1.41 9.95 -1.48
N HIS A 112 -2.09 8.96 -2.08
CA HIS A 112 -3.07 9.21 -3.15
C HIS A 112 -4.24 10.05 -2.65
N VAL A 113 -4.79 9.70 -1.49
CA VAL A 113 -5.91 10.43 -0.88
C VAL A 113 -5.50 11.84 -0.48
N ALA A 114 -4.28 12.03 0.03
CA ALA A 114 -3.74 13.35 0.29
C ALA A 114 -3.77 14.24 -0.97
N LEU A 115 -3.40 13.68 -2.13
CA LEU A 115 -3.50 14.37 -3.42
C LEU A 115 -4.96 14.69 -3.81
N TYR A 116 -5.89 13.75 -3.63
CA TYR A 116 -7.31 13.97 -3.94
C TYR A 116 -7.94 15.02 -3.01
N ASN A 117 -7.48 15.09 -1.76
CA ASN A 117 -7.94 16.06 -0.77
C ASN A 117 -7.55 17.50 -1.09
N LEU A 118 -6.49 17.75 -1.87
CA LEU A 118 -6.18 19.09 -2.38
C LEU A 118 -7.33 19.68 -3.20
N ALA A 119 -8.02 18.82 -3.97
CA ALA A 119 -9.19 19.18 -4.75
C ALA A 119 -10.51 19.04 -3.93
N LYS A 120 -10.43 18.67 -2.64
CA LYS A 120 -11.58 18.32 -1.80
C LYS A 120 -12.51 17.31 -2.49
N ALA A 121 -11.91 16.31 -3.17
CA ALA A 121 -12.65 15.38 -3.98
C ALA A 121 -13.14 14.15 -3.19
N THR A 122 -12.40 13.73 -2.14
CA THR A 122 -12.85 12.69 -1.22
C THR A 122 -13.69 13.26 -0.08
N ILE A 123 -14.54 12.41 0.49
CA ILE A 123 -15.33 12.77 1.68
C ILE A 123 -14.68 12.21 2.94
N SER A 124 -14.88 12.90 4.06
CA SER A 124 -14.65 12.33 5.38
C SER A 124 -15.70 11.25 5.67
N LEU A 125 -15.26 10.12 6.20
CA LEU A 125 -16.13 8.99 6.56
C LEU A 125 -16.70 9.11 7.98
N ASP A 126 -16.29 10.11 8.78
CA ASP A 126 -16.64 10.21 10.20
C ASP A 126 -18.15 10.22 10.45
N SER A 127 -18.91 11.02 9.68
CA SER A 127 -20.36 11.07 9.80
C SER A 127 -21.04 9.74 9.42
N LEU A 128 -20.49 9.05 8.42
CA LEU A 128 -20.98 7.74 8.00
C LEU A 128 -20.67 6.67 9.04
N ILE A 129 -19.45 6.64 9.58
CA ILE A 129 -19.03 5.69 10.62
C ILE A 129 -19.85 5.87 11.91
N ALA A 130 -20.12 7.12 12.31
CA ALA A 130 -20.84 7.43 13.55
C ALA A 130 -22.37 7.38 13.41
N SER A 131 -22.91 7.10 12.23
CA SER A 131 -24.36 7.16 11.99
C SER A 131 -25.11 6.04 12.71
N ASP A 132 -26.19 6.38 13.40
CA ASP A 132 -27.17 5.46 13.98
C ASP A 132 -28.42 5.25 13.10
N THR A 133 -28.43 5.87 11.89
CA THR A 133 -29.52 5.72 10.92
C THR A 133 -29.71 4.24 10.56
N VAL A 134 -30.96 3.77 10.63
CA VAL A 134 -31.29 2.39 10.30
C VAL A 134 -31.61 2.26 8.82
N VAL A 135 -31.02 1.26 8.16
CA VAL A 135 -31.30 0.87 6.79
C VAL A 135 -31.99 -0.50 6.78
N THR A 136 -33.10 -0.64 6.03
CA THR A 136 -33.80 -1.92 5.86
C THR A 136 -33.31 -2.59 4.58
N ARG A 137 -32.83 -3.82 4.67
CA ARG A 137 -32.38 -4.64 3.54
C ARG A 137 -33.56 -5.30 2.82
N ALA A 138 -33.32 -5.81 1.63
CA ALA A 138 -34.34 -6.47 0.82
C ALA A 138 -34.96 -7.73 1.46
N ASP A 139 -34.20 -8.41 2.33
CA ASP A 139 -34.65 -9.57 3.10
C ASP A 139 -35.51 -9.19 4.33
N GLY A 140 -35.73 -7.90 4.57
CA GLY A 140 -36.46 -7.35 5.72
C GLY A 140 -35.61 -7.21 6.99
N SER A 141 -34.36 -7.64 6.99
CA SER A 141 -33.45 -7.37 8.10
C SER A 141 -33.05 -5.88 8.13
N THR A 142 -32.56 -5.44 9.27
CA THR A 142 -32.10 -4.05 9.43
C THR A 142 -30.65 -4.02 9.88
N GLU A 143 -29.94 -2.96 9.45
CA GLU A 143 -28.63 -2.63 9.99
C GLU A 143 -28.52 -1.12 10.24
N THR A 144 -27.58 -0.70 11.11
CA THR A 144 -27.19 0.69 11.20
C THR A 144 -26.35 1.06 9.99
N LEU A 145 -26.55 2.25 9.45
CA LEU A 145 -25.71 2.79 8.38
C LEU A 145 -24.25 2.84 8.84
N GLY A 146 -24.00 3.27 10.09
CA GLY A 146 -22.66 3.34 10.67
C GLY A 146 -22.05 1.99 11.04
N LEU A 147 -20.82 2.05 11.56
CA LEU A 147 -20.13 0.90 12.13
C LEU A 147 -20.50 0.75 13.60
N THR A 148 -20.80 -0.45 14.03
CA THR A 148 -20.95 -0.75 15.46
C THR A 148 -19.57 -0.70 16.14
N GLN A 149 -19.56 -0.51 17.47
CA GLN A 149 -18.31 -0.53 18.22
C GLN A 149 -17.58 -1.89 18.09
N ASP A 150 -18.34 -2.99 17.98
CA ASP A 150 -17.75 -4.32 17.76
C ASP A 150 -17.07 -4.42 16.39
N GLN A 151 -17.68 -3.88 15.34
CA GLN A 151 -17.06 -3.81 14.01
C GLN A 151 -15.78 -2.94 14.00
N ILE A 152 -15.80 -1.79 14.70
CA ILE A 152 -14.61 -0.95 14.85
C ILE A 152 -13.50 -1.68 15.62
N ASN A 153 -13.84 -2.38 16.69
CA ASN A 153 -12.89 -3.13 17.52
C ASN A 153 -12.35 -4.38 16.79
N ASP A 154 -13.07 -4.90 15.81
CA ASP A 154 -12.67 -6.05 15.02
C ASP A 154 -11.58 -5.70 14.01
N PHE A 155 -11.52 -4.46 13.52
CA PHE A 155 -10.41 -4.03 12.68
C PHE A 155 -9.07 -4.19 13.39
N ILE A 156 -8.05 -4.60 12.66
CA ILE A 156 -6.66 -4.51 13.10
C ILE A 156 -6.32 -3.02 13.25
N LYS A 157 -5.99 -2.63 14.48
CA LYS A 157 -5.89 -1.22 14.88
C LYS A 157 -4.98 -0.39 13.97
N GLY A 158 -3.79 -0.89 13.65
CA GLY A 158 -2.84 -0.18 12.78
C GLY A 158 -3.41 0.09 11.39
N TYR A 159 -4.17 -0.84 10.83
CA TYR A 159 -4.81 -0.67 9.53
C TYR A 159 -5.98 0.32 9.54
N TYR A 160 -6.78 0.29 10.63
CA TYR A 160 -7.87 1.24 10.79
C TYR A 160 -7.36 2.66 11.02
N ASP A 161 -6.34 2.83 11.86
CA ASP A 161 -5.77 4.14 12.19
C ASP A 161 -5.09 4.81 10.98
N GLU A 162 -4.60 4.03 10.00
CA GLU A 162 -4.07 4.54 8.72
C GLU A 162 -5.06 5.49 8.03
N GLY A 163 -6.36 5.20 8.14
CA GLY A 163 -7.41 6.03 7.55
C GLY A 163 -7.48 7.47 8.08
N LYS A 164 -6.70 7.80 9.12
CA LYS A 164 -6.58 9.13 9.75
C LYS A 164 -5.22 9.79 9.55
N SER A 165 -4.36 9.27 8.68
CA SER A 165 -2.96 9.71 8.52
C SER A 165 -2.80 11.05 7.76
N TYR A 166 -3.81 11.92 7.76
CA TYR A 166 -3.88 13.12 6.88
C TYR A 166 -3.65 14.44 7.63
N GLY A 167 -3.36 14.40 8.92
CA GLY A 167 -3.01 15.59 9.73
C GLY A 167 -4.19 16.45 10.18
N ASP A 168 -5.44 16.03 9.91
CA ASP A 168 -6.68 16.73 10.30
C ASP A 168 -7.62 15.90 11.20
N ASP A 169 -7.12 14.75 11.69
CA ASP A 169 -7.82 13.78 12.56
C ASP A 169 -9.10 13.17 11.96
N LYS A 170 -9.35 13.37 10.65
CA LYS A 170 -10.51 12.83 9.95
C LYS A 170 -10.21 11.48 9.30
N MET A 171 -11.22 10.60 9.28
CA MET A 171 -11.18 9.33 8.59
C MET A 171 -11.54 9.52 7.10
N TYR A 172 -10.62 9.19 6.20
CA TYR A 172 -10.88 9.26 4.75
C TYR A 172 -10.91 7.90 4.06
N THR A 173 -10.42 6.86 4.71
CA THR A 173 -10.36 5.52 4.11
C THR A 173 -10.72 4.44 5.12
N LEU A 174 -11.25 3.30 4.61
CA LEU A 174 -11.25 2.05 5.36
C LEU A 174 -10.29 1.05 4.71
N PRO A 175 -9.55 0.26 5.49
CA PRO A 175 -8.66 -0.76 4.95
C PRO A 175 -9.48 -1.87 4.29
N LEU A 176 -9.07 -2.31 3.09
CA LEU A 176 -9.72 -3.43 2.42
C LEU A 176 -8.92 -4.72 2.55
N SER A 177 -7.62 -4.64 2.28
CA SER A 177 -6.69 -5.76 2.37
C SER A 177 -5.28 -5.22 2.55
N LYS A 178 -4.49 -5.83 3.41
CA LYS A 178 -3.19 -5.29 3.78
C LYS A 178 -2.07 -6.28 3.50
N SER A 179 -0.88 -5.75 3.33
CA SER A 179 0.35 -6.52 3.20
C SER A 179 1.47 -5.84 3.98
N THR A 180 2.58 -6.52 4.07
CA THR A 180 3.82 -5.99 4.64
C THR A 180 4.98 -6.55 3.84
N GLU A 181 6.20 -6.16 4.13
CA GLU A 181 7.37 -6.84 3.62
C GLU A 181 7.75 -8.02 4.51
N VAL A 182 8.26 -9.08 3.87
CA VAL A 182 8.81 -10.27 4.52
C VAL A 182 10.11 -10.68 3.83
N LEU A 183 10.94 -11.45 4.52
CA LEU A 183 12.16 -12.04 3.98
C LEU A 183 11.86 -13.46 3.49
N TYR A 184 11.89 -13.66 2.18
CA TYR A 184 11.90 -14.98 1.54
C TYR A 184 13.34 -15.50 1.48
N TYR A 185 13.53 -16.81 1.69
CA TYR A 185 14.85 -17.44 1.58
C TYR A 185 14.74 -18.85 1.03
N ASN A 186 15.79 -19.31 0.34
CA ASN A 186 15.92 -20.69 -0.14
C ASN A 186 16.16 -21.63 1.04
N LYS A 187 15.07 -22.12 1.64
CA LYS A 187 15.11 -22.98 2.83
C LYS A 187 15.94 -24.25 2.59
N SER A 188 15.84 -24.85 1.42
CA SER A 188 16.60 -26.06 1.07
C SER A 188 18.11 -25.81 1.12
N ALA A 189 18.59 -24.70 0.62
CA ALA A 189 20.00 -24.31 0.68
C ALA A 189 20.44 -24.06 2.13
N PHE A 190 19.66 -23.29 2.89
CA PHE A 190 19.97 -23.00 4.29
C PHE A 190 19.99 -24.26 5.15
N ASP A 191 19.05 -25.17 4.98
CA ASP A 191 19.01 -26.46 5.68
C ASP A 191 20.24 -27.33 5.32
N ASN A 192 20.62 -27.36 4.04
CA ASN A 192 21.81 -28.06 3.59
C ASN A 192 23.10 -27.49 4.22
N TRP A 193 23.25 -26.17 4.25
CA TRP A 193 24.42 -25.53 4.90
C TRP A 193 24.43 -25.79 6.41
N ALA A 194 23.29 -25.74 7.07
CA ALA A 194 23.18 -26.08 8.50
C ALA A 194 23.61 -27.53 8.78
N LYS A 195 23.24 -28.48 7.90
CA LYS A 195 23.69 -29.87 7.97
C LYS A 195 25.20 -29.99 7.77
N LEU A 196 25.76 -29.36 6.74
CA LEU A 196 27.20 -29.36 6.47
C LEU A 196 27.99 -28.74 7.64
N TYR A 197 27.48 -27.68 8.25
CA TYR A 197 28.08 -27.10 9.46
C TYR A 197 28.08 -28.08 10.63
N ALA A 198 26.97 -28.75 10.87
CA ALA A 198 26.87 -29.75 11.94
C ALA A 198 27.80 -30.97 11.72
N GLU A 199 28.05 -31.35 10.47
CA GLU A 199 28.93 -32.49 10.12
C GLU A 199 30.41 -32.10 10.16
N THR A 200 30.76 -30.86 9.77
CA THR A 200 32.16 -30.49 9.51
C THR A 200 32.73 -29.51 10.56
N GLY A 201 31.86 -28.74 11.22
CA GLY A 201 32.26 -27.61 12.07
C GLY A 201 32.91 -26.44 11.30
N ASP A 202 32.84 -26.43 9.96
CA ASP A 202 33.42 -25.38 9.12
C ASP A 202 32.51 -24.15 9.11
N GLU A 203 32.99 -23.04 9.67
CA GLU A 203 32.26 -21.76 9.83
C GLU A 203 31.72 -21.17 8.53
N LYS A 204 32.26 -21.53 7.37
CA LYS A 204 31.71 -21.08 6.08
C LYS A 204 30.25 -21.55 5.87
N TYR A 205 29.88 -22.70 6.43
CA TYR A 205 28.53 -23.26 6.35
C TYR A 205 27.60 -22.80 7.48
N ASN A 206 28.11 -22.03 8.46
CA ASN A 206 27.28 -21.48 9.53
C ASN A 206 26.48 -20.27 9.02
N VAL A 207 25.63 -20.52 8.01
CA VAL A 207 24.72 -19.55 7.41
C VAL A 207 23.38 -19.62 8.15
N LYS A 208 22.85 -18.47 8.58
CA LYS A 208 21.60 -18.39 9.36
C LYS A 208 20.64 -17.43 8.69
N VAL A 209 19.33 -17.66 8.89
CA VAL A 209 18.30 -16.69 8.52
C VAL A 209 18.48 -15.45 9.41
N PRO A 210 18.72 -14.27 8.84
CA PRO A 210 19.05 -13.08 9.62
C PRO A 210 17.80 -12.48 10.29
N THR A 211 17.96 -11.98 11.51
CA THR A 211 16.95 -11.22 12.26
C THR A 211 17.29 -9.74 12.36
N THR A 212 18.57 -9.40 12.14
CA THR A 212 19.07 -8.02 12.13
C THR A 212 19.79 -7.71 10.81
N TRP A 213 19.94 -6.41 10.49
CA TRP A 213 20.69 -5.97 9.31
C TRP A 213 22.18 -6.34 9.37
N ASP A 214 22.78 -6.36 10.56
CA ASP A 214 24.17 -6.79 10.73
C ASP A 214 24.32 -8.30 10.51
N GLU A 215 23.37 -9.12 10.98
CA GLU A 215 23.33 -10.53 10.66
C GLU A 215 23.11 -10.76 9.16
N LEU A 216 22.28 -9.94 8.50
CA LEU A 216 22.07 -10.01 7.06
C LEU A 216 23.36 -9.77 6.28
N GLU A 217 24.18 -8.77 6.67
CA GLU A 217 25.47 -8.52 6.02
C GLU A 217 26.40 -9.74 6.14
N GLU A 218 26.49 -10.33 7.34
CA GLU A 218 27.31 -11.54 7.55
C GLU A 218 26.75 -12.77 6.79
N THR A 219 25.43 -12.92 6.71
CA THR A 219 24.80 -13.95 5.90
C THR A 219 25.11 -13.77 4.42
N CYS A 220 24.96 -12.56 3.88
CA CYS A 220 25.31 -12.25 2.48
C CYS A 220 26.77 -12.52 2.16
N LYS A 221 27.67 -12.15 3.07
CA LYS A 221 29.12 -12.41 2.95
C LYS A 221 29.43 -13.90 2.87
N LYS A 222 28.80 -14.73 3.73
CA LYS A 222 28.99 -16.19 3.73
C LYS A 222 28.42 -16.82 2.47
N ILE A 223 27.21 -16.43 2.06
CA ILE A 223 26.58 -16.92 0.82
C ILE A 223 27.46 -16.59 -0.38
N LYS A 224 27.94 -15.34 -0.49
CA LYS A 224 28.83 -14.88 -1.58
C LYS A 224 30.16 -15.64 -1.61
N ALA A 225 30.65 -16.11 -0.45
CA ALA A 225 31.85 -16.94 -0.38
C ALA A 225 31.58 -18.41 -0.80
N LEU A 226 30.36 -18.91 -0.61
CA LEU A 226 29.93 -20.25 -1.03
C LEU A 226 29.57 -20.29 -2.51
N ASP A 227 28.97 -19.23 -3.00
CA ASP A 227 28.55 -19.05 -4.39
C ASP A 227 28.96 -17.63 -4.87
N PRO A 228 30.17 -17.50 -5.49
CA PRO A 228 30.69 -16.21 -5.92
C PRO A 228 29.88 -15.53 -7.03
N ASP A 229 29.09 -16.28 -7.81
CA ASP A 229 28.34 -15.77 -8.96
C ASP A 229 26.93 -15.32 -8.59
N CYS A 230 26.43 -15.66 -7.38
CA CYS A 230 25.11 -15.26 -6.91
C CYS A 230 25.06 -13.76 -6.50
N ILE A 231 23.86 -13.23 -6.35
CA ILE A 231 23.56 -11.99 -5.63
C ILE A 231 22.76 -12.40 -4.39
N PRO A 232 23.36 -12.48 -3.20
CA PRO A 232 22.73 -13.05 -2.00
C PRO A 232 21.32 -12.55 -1.70
N LEU A 233 21.06 -11.23 -1.90
CA LEU A 233 19.79 -10.60 -1.56
C LEU A 233 19.24 -9.77 -2.74
N GLY A 234 17.97 -9.98 -3.08
CA GLY A 234 17.15 -9.04 -3.85
C GLY A 234 16.23 -8.23 -2.94
N TYR A 235 16.03 -6.93 -3.20
CA TYR A 235 15.06 -6.10 -2.49
C TYR A 235 14.07 -5.47 -3.47
N ASP A 236 12.79 -5.76 -3.34
CA ASP A 236 11.77 -5.37 -4.34
C ASP A 236 11.36 -3.90 -4.31
N SER A 237 11.81 -3.08 -3.34
CA SER A 237 11.44 -1.67 -3.30
C SER A 237 12.51 -0.82 -2.59
N GLU A 238 13.22 -0.01 -3.35
CA GLU A 238 14.21 0.94 -2.85
C GLU A 238 13.60 1.95 -1.86
N SER A 239 12.41 2.45 -2.18
CA SER A 239 11.72 3.42 -1.34
C SER A 239 11.25 2.79 -0.02
N ASN A 240 10.70 1.58 -0.05
CA ASN A 240 10.35 0.88 1.19
C ASN A 240 11.59 0.62 2.06
N TRP A 241 12.69 0.19 1.46
CA TRP A 241 13.94 -0.03 2.20
C TRP A 241 14.41 1.25 2.87
N PHE A 242 14.45 2.36 2.13
CA PHE A 242 14.83 3.66 2.68
C PHE A 242 13.92 4.08 3.84
N ILE A 243 12.60 4.04 3.64
CA ILE A 243 11.62 4.47 4.64
C ILE A 243 11.66 3.56 5.87
N THR A 244 11.75 2.23 5.67
CA THR A 244 11.88 1.26 6.77
C THR A 244 13.12 1.53 7.61
N MET A 245 14.25 1.89 6.98
CA MET A 245 15.46 2.24 7.74
C MET A 245 15.29 3.54 8.52
N CYS A 246 14.62 4.55 7.96
CA CYS A 246 14.30 5.76 8.70
C CYS A 246 13.50 5.43 9.98
N GLU A 247 12.45 4.62 9.85
CA GLU A 247 11.59 4.22 10.96
C GLU A 247 12.34 3.38 12.01
N GLN A 248 13.11 2.38 11.57
CA GLN A 248 13.86 1.51 12.47
C GLN A 248 14.99 2.24 13.21
N MET A 249 15.58 3.26 12.59
CA MET A 249 16.64 4.08 13.19
C MET A 249 16.09 5.30 13.94
N ASN A 250 14.75 5.47 13.99
CA ASN A 250 14.09 6.65 14.53
C ASN A 250 14.68 7.95 13.94
N SER A 251 14.94 7.94 12.65
CA SER A 251 15.48 9.05 11.88
C SER A 251 14.36 9.73 11.09
N PRO A 252 14.29 11.07 11.05
CA PRO A 252 13.24 11.76 10.33
C PRO A 252 13.19 11.40 8.84
N TYR A 253 11.99 11.12 8.34
CA TYR A 253 11.71 10.92 6.90
C TYR A 253 10.86 12.06 6.35
N THR A 254 9.58 12.11 6.70
CA THR A 254 8.66 13.17 6.30
C THR A 254 7.76 13.59 7.45
N SER A 255 7.10 14.74 7.31
CA SER A 255 6.12 15.26 8.26
C SER A 255 4.89 15.82 7.54
N ALA A 256 3.69 15.57 8.08
CA ALA A 256 2.46 16.18 7.57
C ALA A 256 2.33 17.69 7.90
N THR A 257 3.16 18.20 8.82
CA THR A 257 3.12 19.59 9.29
C THR A 257 4.51 20.17 9.40
N GLY A 258 4.65 21.48 9.20
CA GLY A 258 5.94 22.17 9.23
C GLY A 258 6.78 21.87 7.99
N ASP A 259 8.08 21.65 8.19
CA ASP A 259 8.97 21.20 7.12
C ASP A 259 8.62 19.75 6.76
N HIS A 260 8.23 19.52 5.52
CA HIS A 260 7.68 18.23 5.08
C HIS A 260 8.74 17.19 4.78
N PHE A 261 9.89 17.57 4.19
CA PHE A 261 10.92 16.66 3.69
C PHE A 261 12.14 16.65 4.61
N LEU A 262 12.16 15.73 5.58
CA LEU A 262 13.14 15.70 6.66
C LEU A 262 14.25 14.66 6.44
N PHE A 263 14.20 13.93 5.33
CA PHE A 263 15.05 12.76 5.10
C PHE A 263 16.50 13.13 4.78
N ASP A 264 16.83 14.38 4.46
CA ASP A 264 18.22 14.81 4.24
C ASP A 264 18.93 15.09 5.57
N ASN A 265 19.41 14.04 6.21
CA ASN A 265 20.15 14.11 7.46
C ASN A 265 21.32 13.12 7.48
N GLU A 266 22.22 13.25 8.46
CA GLU A 266 23.44 12.45 8.54
C GLU A 266 23.16 10.94 8.72
N THR A 267 22.18 10.57 9.54
CA THR A 267 21.80 9.18 9.78
C THR A 267 21.38 8.51 8.48
N ASN A 268 20.52 9.17 7.70
CA ASN A 268 20.02 8.62 6.45
C ASN A 268 21.10 8.54 5.37
N ARG A 269 21.99 9.52 5.28
CA ARG A 269 23.14 9.46 4.37
C ARG A 269 24.08 8.31 4.72
N ASN A 270 24.28 8.02 6.01
CA ASN A 270 25.17 6.95 6.48
C ASN A 270 24.62 5.56 6.15
N PHE A 271 23.32 5.29 6.33
CA PHE A 271 22.80 3.98 5.93
C PHE A 271 22.79 3.78 4.42
N VAL A 272 22.49 4.82 3.62
CA VAL A 272 22.60 4.74 2.15
C VAL A 272 24.04 4.45 1.72
N LYS A 273 25.03 5.05 2.40
CA LYS A 273 26.44 4.74 2.17
C LYS A 273 26.76 3.28 2.48
N LYS A 274 26.29 2.74 3.62
CA LYS A 274 26.47 1.33 4.01
C LYS A 274 25.83 0.40 2.96
N PHE A 275 24.61 0.69 2.51
CA PHE A 275 23.92 -0.12 1.50
C PHE A 275 24.58 -0.06 0.11
N ARG A 276 25.12 1.11 -0.25
CA ARG A 276 25.97 1.22 -1.45
C ARG A 276 27.20 0.29 -1.35
N GLU A 277 27.84 0.21 -0.18
CA GLU A 277 28.96 -0.71 0.01
C GLU A 277 28.54 -2.17 -0.19
N TRP A 278 27.36 -2.56 0.27
CA TRP A 278 26.80 -3.90 0.03
C TRP A 278 26.56 -4.16 -1.46
N TYR A 279 26.00 -3.19 -2.16
CA TYR A 279 25.83 -3.27 -3.61
C TYR A 279 27.18 -3.44 -4.34
N GLN A 280 28.20 -2.64 -3.98
CA GLN A 280 29.53 -2.71 -4.58
C GLN A 280 30.26 -4.05 -4.27
N LYS A 281 29.93 -4.69 -3.15
CA LYS A 281 30.43 -6.05 -2.81
C LYS A 281 29.61 -7.15 -3.52
N GLY A 282 28.57 -6.81 -4.27
CA GLY A 282 27.67 -7.75 -4.93
C GLY A 282 26.78 -8.54 -3.96
N TYR A 283 26.49 -8.00 -2.78
CA TYR A 283 25.65 -8.64 -1.77
C TYR A 283 24.17 -8.43 -2.03
N VAL A 284 23.79 -7.31 -2.66
CA VAL A 284 22.41 -6.91 -2.87
C VAL A 284 22.19 -6.31 -4.26
N THR A 285 21.00 -6.51 -4.79
CA THR A 285 20.43 -5.72 -5.89
C THR A 285 19.02 -5.31 -5.54
N THR A 286 18.44 -4.41 -6.33
CA THR A 286 17.07 -3.90 -6.13
C THR A 286 16.26 -4.00 -7.41
N GLN A 287 14.94 -3.78 -7.30
CA GLN A 287 14.01 -3.88 -8.42
C GLN A 287 14.43 -2.99 -9.59
N GLU A 288 14.69 -1.71 -9.34
CA GLU A 288 15.03 -0.75 -10.38
C GLU A 288 16.37 -1.05 -11.06
N ILE A 289 17.35 -1.53 -10.27
CA ILE A 289 18.69 -1.86 -10.79
C ILE A 289 18.64 -3.15 -11.61
N SER A 290 17.86 -4.15 -11.21
CA SER A 290 17.71 -5.41 -11.93
C SER A 290 16.76 -5.31 -13.13
N GLY A 291 16.02 -4.21 -13.25
CA GLY A 291 15.06 -3.97 -14.33
C GLY A 291 13.75 -4.74 -14.19
N GLY A 292 13.42 -5.19 -12.97
CA GLY A 292 12.19 -5.90 -12.63
C GLY A 292 12.25 -6.50 -11.23
N TYR A 293 11.14 -7.09 -10.80
CA TYR A 293 11.05 -7.70 -9.47
C TYR A 293 12.16 -8.71 -9.22
N THR A 294 12.81 -8.62 -8.06
CA THR A 294 13.94 -9.46 -7.67
C THR A 294 13.54 -10.92 -7.41
N SER A 295 12.24 -11.20 -7.29
CA SER A 295 11.69 -12.55 -7.32
C SER A 295 12.15 -13.37 -8.55
N SER A 296 12.38 -12.72 -9.68
CA SER A 296 12.93 -13.35 -10.88
C SER A 296 14.36 -13.88 -10.70
N LEU A 297 15.15 -13.28 -9.79
CA LEU A 297 16.48 -13.75 -9.40
C LEU A 297 16.38 -14.84 -8.34
N PHE A 298 15.47 -14.67 -7.38
CA PHE A 298 15.25 -15.61 -6.29
C PHE A 298 14.73 -16.98 -6.78
N THR A 299 13.91 -16.97 -7.84
CA THR A 299 13.33 -18.22 -8.39
C THR A 299 14.22 -18.92 -9.44
N LYS A 300 15.38 -18.35 -9.78
CA LYS A 300 16.38 -19.00 -10.63
C LYS A 300 16.94 -20.27 -9.98
N ALA A 301 17.41 -21.20 -10.81
CA ALA A 301 18.17 -22.34 -10.31
C ALA A 301 19.50 -21.86 -9.71
N GLU A 302 19.98 -22.57 -8.67
CA GLU A 302 21.27 -22.25 -8.00
C GLU A 302 22.48 -22.31 -8.95
N THR A 303 22.34 -22.98 -10.09
CA THR A 303 23.38 -23.07 -11.12
C THR A 303 23.36 -21.92 -12.14
N GLU A 304 22.38 -21.03 -12.04
CA GLU A 304 22.25 -19.88 -12.94
C GLU A 304 22.97 -18.65 -12.35
N GLU A 305 23.82 -18.02 -13.16
CA GLU A 305 24.51 -16.79 -12.77
C GLU A 305 23.53 -15.70 -12.34
N GLY A 306 23.85 -15.03 -11.24
CA GLY A 306 23.03 -13.95 -10.66
C GLY A 306 21.73 -14.42 -10.02
N ASN A 307 21.63 -15.73 -9.61
CA ASN A 307 20.57 -16.18 -8.72
C ASN A 307 20.65 -15.49 -7.35
N SER A 308 19.53 -15.46 -6.62
CA SER A 308 19.48 -14.97 -5.24
C SER A 308 19.05 -16.08 -4.29
N TYR A 309 19.60 -16.08 -3.07
CA TYR A 309 19.20 -16.99 -1.99
C TYR A 309 18.20 -16.35 -1.03
N MET A 310 18.07 -15.04 -1.06
CA MET A 310 17.14 -14.26 -0.26
C MET A 310 16.46 -13.18 -1.11
N SER A 311 15.22 -12.86 -0.77
CA SER A 311 14.47 -11.76 -1.39
C SER A 311 13.61 -11.09 -0.31
N ILE A 312 13.64 -9.76 -0.24
CA ILE A 312 12.69 -8.99 0.57
C ILE A 312 11.66 -8.37 -0.37
N GLY A 313 10.39 -8.67 -0.11
CA GLY A 313 9.28 -8.19 -0.92
C GLY A 313 7.95 -8.31 -0.20
N SER A 314 6.88 -7.92 -0.89
CA SER A 314 5.52 -7.93 -0.34
C SER A 314 5.06 -9.33 0.05
N SER A 315 4.39 -9.44 1.22
CA SER A 315 3.71 -10.67 1.64
C SER A 315 2.63 -11.12 0.65
N ALA A 316 1.98 -10.17 -0.03
CA ALA A 316 0.99 -10.46 -1.08
C ALA A 316 1.64 -10.95 -2.41
N GLY A 317 2.97 -10.85 -2.53
CA GLY A 317 3.74 -11.35 -3.67
C GLY A 317 4.24 -12.80 -3.54
N ALA A 318 3.87 -13.54 -2.51
CA ALA A 318 4.44 -14.84 -2.17
C ALA A 318 4.44 -15.85 -3.32
N THR A 319 3.41 -15.89 -4.16
CA THR A 319 3.35 -16.80 -5.31
C THR A 319 4.42 -16.51 -6.36
N HIS A 320 4.90 -15.27 -6.45
CA HIS A 320 5.99 -14.87 -7.35
C HIS A 320 7.37 -15.19 -6.76
N GLN A 321 7.44 -15.39 -5.44
CA GLN A 321 8.66 -15.78 -4.73
C GLN A 321 8.83 -17.31 -4.64
N ARG A 322 8.01 -18.07 -5.35
CA ARG A 322 8.07 -19.53 -5.40
C ARG A 322 8.52 -19.96 -6.79
N PRO A 323 9.53 -20.85 -6.91
CA PRO A 323 9.94 -21.37 -8.20
C PRO A 323 8.80 -22.17 -8.85
N VAL A 324 8.89 -22.35 -10.17
CA VAL A 324 7.92 -23.14 -10.91
C VAL A 324 8.05 -24.62 -10.52
N LYS A 325 6.92 -25.28 -10.22
CA LYS A 325 6.87 -26.70 -9.87
C LYS A 325 7.17 -27.54 -11.11
N GLY A 326 8.23 -28.36 -11.06
CA GLY A 326 8.57 -29.31 -12.10
C GLY A 326 7.87 -30.67 -11.89
N GLU A 327 8.25 -31.68 -12.69
CA GLU A 327 7.72 -33.03 -12.55
C GLU A 327 8.11 -33.68 -11.21
N ASP A 328 9.31 -33.39 -10.71
CA ASP A 328 9.84 -33.91 -9.44
C ASP A 328 9.48 -33.04 -8.21
N GLY A 329 8.65 -32.02 -8.38
CA GLY A 329 8.28 -31.06 -7.34
C GLY A 329 8.88 -29.67 -7.53
N TYR A 330 8.96 -28.89 -6.45
CA TYR A 330 9.64 -27.59 -6.48
C TYR A 330 11.16 -27.77 -6.45
N PRO A 331 11.94 -26.98 -7.21
CA PRO A 331 13.40 -27.03 -7.18
C PRO A 331 13.99 -26.84 -5.76
N PHE A 332 13.35 -26.02 -4.97
CA PHE A 332 13.65 -25.81 -3.56
C PHE A 332 12.40 -25.41 -2.76
N GLU A 333 12.44 -25.63 -1.46
CA GLU A 333 11.44 -25.15 -0.51
C GLU A 333 11.73 -23.70 -0.15
N VAL A 334 10.72 -22.82 -0.13
CA VAL A 334 10.84 -21.43 0.27
C VAL A 334 10.55 -21.32 1.76
N GLY A 335 11.47 -20.70 2.51
CA GLY A 335 11.20 -20.22 3.85
C GLY A 335 10.79 -18.75 3.83
N ILE A 336 10.00 -18.33 4.81
CA ILE A 336 9.61 -16.93 5.00
C ILE A 336 9.93 -16.56 6.44
N ALA A 337 10.53 -15.40 6.62
CA ALA A 337 10.89 -14.82 7.92
C ALA A 337 10.47 -13.34 7.98
N THR A 338 10.48 -12.78 9.18
CA THR A 338 10.26 -11.34 9.37
C THR A 338 11.38 -10.52 8.75
N VAL A 339 11.10 -9.27 8.38
CA VAL A 339 12.14 -8.35 7.88
C VAL A 339 13.22 -8.13 8.94
N PRO A 340 14.51 -8.11 8.58
CA PRO A 340 15.58 -7.78 9.52
C PRO A 340 15.37 -6.43 10.20
N GLN A 341 15.77 -6.32 11.45
CA GLN A 341 15.58 -5.15 12.28
C GLN A 341 16.92 -4.51 12.69
N VAL A 342 16.89 -3.20 12.93
CA VAL A 342 17.99 -2.50 13.62
C VAL A 342 18.00 -2.88 15.11
N ASP A 343 16.82 -2.95 15.72
CA ASP A 343 16.62 -3.39 17.10
C ASP A 343 15.40 -4.34 17.16
N VAL A 344 15.63 -5.60 17.50
CA VAL A 344 14.59 -6.63 17.61
C VAL A 344 13.58 -6.36 18.74
N ASN A 345 13.91 -5.48 19.69
CA ASN A 345 13.01 -5.08 20.77
C ASN A 345 12.14 -3.86 20.40
N ASN A 346 12.47 -3.14 19.33
CA ASN A 346 11.73 -2.01 18.79
C ASN A 346 11.51 -2.19 17.29
N ARG A 347 10.76 -3.21 16.95
CA ARG A 347 10.52 -3.60 15.55
C ARG A 347 9.72 -2.56 14.79
N LYS A 348 10.09 -2.37 13.51
CA LYS A 348 9.32 -1.57 12.56
C LYS A 348 9.29 -2.26 11.20
N VAL A 349 8.11 -2.35 10.61
CA VAL A 349 7.90 -2.86 9.26
C VAL A 349 6.77 -2.09 8.59
N ILE A 350 6.88 -1.88 7.30
CA ILE A 350 5.88 -1.11 6.56
C ILE A 350 4.53 -1.81 6.52
N SER A 351 3.44 -1.07 6.81
CA SER A 351 2.08 -1.44 6.43
C SER A 351 1.81 -0.95 5.02
N GLN A 352 1.34 -1.82 4.15
CA GLN A 352 0.99 -1.51 2.77
C GLN A 352 -0.26 -2.31 2.34
N GLY A 353 -0.68 -2.15 1.08
CA GLY A 353 -1.91 -2.72 0.56
C GLY A 353 -3.06 -1.70 0.56
N PRO A 354 -4.10 -1.94 -0.27
CA PRO A 354 -5.08 -0.93 -0.56
C PRO A 354 -6.07 -0.69 0.59
N SER A 355 -6.39 0.59 0.75
CA SER A 355 -7.59 1.06 1.42
C SER A 355 -8.61 1.55 0.38
N LEU A 356 -9.86 1.78 0.80
CA LEU A 356 -10.94 2.32 -0.01
C LEU A 356 -11.25 3.75 0.42
N CYS A 357 -11.26 4.69 -0.52
CA CYS A 357 -11.79 6.04 -0.35
C CYS A 357 -13.10 6.20 -1.13
N ILE A 358 -13.93 7.15 -0.68
CA ILE A 358 -15.19 7.51 -1.33
C ILE A 358 -15.09 8.97 -1.82
N PHE A 359 -15.49 9.19 -3.06
CA PHE A 359 -15.50 10.52 -3.66
C PHE A 359 -16.84 11.21 -3.47
N GLY A 360 -16.80 12.53 -3.27
CA GLY A 360 -17.99 13.36 -3.20
C GLY A 360 -18.75 13.35 -4.53
N LYS A 361 -20.08 13.17 -4.45
CA LYS A 361 -21.01 13.21 -5.57
C LYS A 361 -22.10 14.21 -5.32
N SER A 362 -22.74 14.70 -6.38
CA SER A 362 -23.90 15.59 -6.28
C SER A 362 -25.14 14.89 -5.75
N ASP A 363 -25.28 13.59 -6.04
CA ASP A 363 -26.33 12.76 -5.47
C ASP A 363 -25.82 12.08 -4.19
N SER A 364 -26.45 12.41 -3.06
CA SER A 364 -26.16 11.81 -1.77
C SER A 364 -26.43 10.31 -1.71
N GLN A 365 -27.34 9.80 -2.55
CA GLN A 365 -27.65 8.37 -2.62
C GLN A 365 -26.50 7.57 -3.22
N GLU A 366 -25.74 8.15 -4.17
CA GLU A 366 -24.52 7.51 -4.67
C GLU A 366 -23.46 7.39 -3.55
N VAL A 367 -23.30 8.40 -2.70
CA VAL A 367 -22.37 8.35 -1.56
C VAL A 367 -22.80 7.30 -0.54
N LEU A 368 -24.11 7.24 -0.21
CA LEU A 368 -24.63 6.27 0.75
C LEU A 368 -24.53 4.83 0.21
N ALA A 369 -24.83 4.61 -1.08
CA ALA A 369 -24.66 3.31 -1.74
C ALA A 369 -23.18 2.87 -1.75
N SER A 370 -22.26 3.81 -2.02
CA SER A 370 -20.82 3.56 -1.97
C SER A 370 -20.36 3.17 -0.57
N TRP A 371 -20.86 3.86 0.45
CA TRP A 371 -20.56 3.55 1.83
C TRP A 371 -21.06 2.17 2.25
N LEU A 372 -22.31 1.81 1.90
CA LEU A 372 -22.85 0.49 2.19
C LEU A 372 -22.01 -0.62 1.56
N PHE A 373 -21.53 -0.41 0.32
CA PHE A 373 -20.66 -1.36 -0.34
C PHE A 373 -19.27 -1.45 0.29
N VAL A 374 -18.64 -0.31 0.61
CA VAL A 374 -17.34 -0.26 1.34
C VAL A 374 -17.46 -0.95 2.70
N LYS A 375 -18.49 -0.63 3.47
CA LYS A 375 -18.78 -1.28 4.75
C LYS A 375 -18.93 -2.79 4.58
N PHE A 376 -19.73 -3.24 3.59
CA PHE A 376 -19.92 -4.65 3.31
C PHE A 376 -18.59 -5.36 3.03
N LEU A 377 -17.73 -4.85 2.15
CA LEU A 377 -16.47 -5.49 1.81
C LEU A 377 -15.48 -5.51 3.01
N THR A 378 -15.46 -4.45 3.80
CA THR A 378 -14.45 -4.30 4.87
C THR A 378 -14.84 -5.01 6.18
N THR A 379 -16.11 -5.35 6.37
CA THR A 379 -16.63 -6.02 7.59
C THR A 379 -17.17 -7.43 7.35
N ASN A 380 -17.20 -7.91 6.10
CA ASN A 380 -17.69 -9.25 5.78
C ASN A 380 -16.58 -10.29 5.97
N VAL A 381 -16.73 -11.16 6.96
CA VAL A 381 -15.73 -12.17 7.34
C VAL A 381 -15.45 -13.15 6.19
N ASP A 382 -16.49 -13.61 5.49
CA ASP A 382 -16.34 -14.56 4.39
C ASP A 382 -15.59 -13.93 3.21
N PHE A 383 -15.92 -12.67 2.85
CA PHE A 383 -15.18 -11.94 1.81
C PHE A 383 -13.70 -11.77 2.19
N GLN A 384 -13.44 -11.30 3.40
CA GLN A 384 -12.07 -11.06 3.88
C GLN A 384 -11.25 -12.35 3.92
N ALA A 385 -11.86 -13.46 4.34
CA ALA A 385 -11.23 -14.78 4.33
C ALA A 385 -10.90 -15.25 2.91
N GLU A 386 -11.89 -15.24 2.00
CA GLU A 386 -11.70 -15.73 0.64
C GLU A 386 -10.73 -14.85 -0.16
N PHE A 387 -10.84 -13.52 -0.01
CA PHE A 387 -9.96 -12.57 -0.67
C PHE A 387 -8.50 -12.77 -0.22
N SER A 388 -8.27 -13.00 1.08
CA SER A 388 -6.95 -13.30 1.63
C SER A 388 -6.39 -14.62 1.09
N MET A 389 -7.19 -15.70 1.09
CA MET A 389 -6.76 -17.01 0.59
C MET A 389 -6.32 -16.97 -0.88
N VAL A 390 -6.98 -16.17 -1.70
CA VAL A 390 -6.66 -16.03 -3.13
C VAL A 390 -5.48 -15.10 -3.38
N SER A 391 -5.36 -14.02 -2.61
CA SER A 391 -4.39 -12.95 -2.88
C SER A 391 -3.09 -13.04 -2.09
N GLY A 392 -3.11 -13.62 -0.88
CA GLY A 392 -2.03 -13.51 0.09
C GLY A 392 -2.00 -12.16 0.84
N TYR A 393 -2.98 -11.30 0.64
CA TYR A 393 -3.16 -10.14 1.50
C TYR A 393 -3.62 -10.56 2.90
N ILE A 394 -3.19 -9.82 3.90
CA ILE A 394 -3.61 -9.99 5.29
C ILE A 394 -5.02 -9.42 5.43
N PRO A 395 -5.99 -10.17 6.01
CA PRO A 395 -7.31 -9.66 6.32
C PRO A 395 -7.24 -8.45 7.25
N VAL A 396 -8.19 -7.54 7.12
CA VAL A 396 -8.19 -6.31 7.91
C VAL A 396 -8.99 -6.41 9.21
N ILE A 397 -9.72 -7.51 9.42
CA ILE A 397 -10.53 -7.79 10.61
C ILE A 397 -10.07 -9.07 11.30
N LYS A 398 -10.02 -9.06 12.63
CA LYS A 398 -9.50 -10.14 13.49
C LYS A 398 -10.37 -11.39 13.48
N SER A 399 -11.69 -11.23 13.33
CA SER A 399 -12.65 -12.32 13.29
C SER A 399 -12.40 -13.34 12.17
N VAL A 400 -11.69 -12.97 11.10
CA VAL A 400 -11.27 -13.89 10.05
C VAL A 400 -10.37 -15.02 10.59
N ASN A 401 -9.58 -14.77 11.64
CA ASN A 401 -8.72 -15.78 12.23
C ASN A 401 -9.51 -16.95 12.87
N ASP A 402 -10.78 -16.72 13.21
CA ASP A 402 -11.67 -17.74 13.75
C ASP A 402 -12.56 -18.39 12.69
N HIS A 403 -12.53 -17.88 11.44
CA HIS A 403 -13.25 -18.47 10.31
C HIS A 403 -12.73 -19.90 10.03
N GLU A 404 -13.61 -20.90 10.09
CA GLU A 404 -13.23 -22.31 10.12
C GLU A 404 -12.39 -22.74 8.91
N ILE A 405 -12.80 -22.36 7.69
CA ILE A 405 -12.08 -22.69 6.45
C ILE A 405 -10.73 -21.99 6.43
N TYR A 406 -10.69 -20.70 6.74
CA TYR A 406 -9.47 -19.90 6.74
C TYR A 406 -8.44 -20.46 7.71
N LYS A 407 -8.84 -20.76 8.93
CA LYS A 407 -7.97 -21.32 9.96
C LYS A 407 -7.48 -22.72 9.62
N ASN A 408 -8.42 -23.65 9.32
CA ASN A 408 -8.11 -25.07 9.23
C ASN A 408 -7.62 -25.54 7.85
N GLN A 409 -8.06 -24.87 6.78
CA GLN A 409 -7.71 -25.28 5.42
C GLN A 409 -6.65 -24.38 4.77
N PHE A 410 -6.39 -23.18 5.35
CA PHE A 410 -5.42 -22.24 4.85
C PHE A 410 -4.26 -22.06 5.86
N LEU A 411 -4.46 -21.33 6.96
CA LEU A 411 -3.35 -20.99 7.88
C LEU A 411 -2.67 -22.23 8.49
N ASN A 412 -3.44 -23.25 8.90
CA ASN A 412 -2.87 -24.47 9.49
C ASN A 412 -2.20 -25.39 8.46
N ARG A 413 -2.30 -25.08 7.16
CA ARG A 413 -1.63 -25.80 6.08
C ARG A 413 -0.53 -24.98 5.42
N ALA A 414 -0.09 -23.91 6.08
CA ALA A 414 0.98 -23.05 5.60
C ALA A 414 2.27 -23.86 5.39
N ASP A 415 2.85 -23.78 4.21
CA ASP A 415 4.13 -24.40 3.83
C ASP A 415 4.83 -23.56 2.76
N GLY A 416 6.12 -23.82 2.54
CA GLY A 416 6.95 -23.12 1.55
C GLY A 416 6.76 -23.60 0.09
N GLY A 417 5.77 -24.44 -0.15
CA GLY A 417 5.42 -24.98 -1.46
C GLY A 417 4.01 -24.57 -1.89
N ASP A 418 3.08 -25.52 -1.88
CA ASP A 418 1.73 -25.34 -2.41
C ASP A 418 0.93 -24.26 -1.64
N ASN A 419 1.18 -24.06 -0.35
CA ASN A 419 0.52 -23.07 0.51
C ASN A 419 1.43 -21.92 0.96
N ILE A 420 2.35 -21.48 0.11
CA ILE A 420 3.27 -20.37 0.40
C ILE A 420 2.53 -19.06 0.75
N THR A 421 1.37 -18.84 0.16
CA THR A 421 0.51 -17.68 0.45
C THR A 421 0.07 -17.69 1.92
N ALA A 422 -0.34 -18.84 2.44
CA ALA A 422 -0.70 -19.00 3.85
C ALA A 422 0.51 -18.78 4.78
N LEU A 423 1.69 -19.26 4.38
CA LEU A 423 2.93 -19.04 5.14
C LEU A 423 3.27 -17.55 5.19
N SER A 424 3.12 -16.86 4.08
CA SER A 424 3.40 -15.43 3.99
C SER A 424 2.44 -14.59 4.84
N VAL A 425 1.14 -14.88 4.78
CA VAL A 425 0.13 -14.24 5.65
C VAL A 425 0.46 -14.48 7.12
N LYS A 426 0.82 -15.71 7.48
CA LYS A 426 1.16 -16.06 8.87
C LYS A 426 2.35 -15.27 9.38
N VAL A 427 3.44 -15.17 8.61
CA VAL A 427 4.62 -14.38 8.97
C VAL A 427 4.29 -12.88 8.99
N GLY A 428 3.45 -12.40 8.06
CA GLY A 428 2.96 -11.02 8.09
C GLY A 428 2.22 -10.70 9.39
N LEU A 429 1.34 -11.58 9.85
CA LEU A 429 0.62 -11.42 11.14
C LEU A 429 1.57 -11.44 12.35
N GLU A 430 2.70 -12.15 12.30
CA GLU A 430 3.73 -12.12 13.35
C GLU A 430 4.41 -10.75 13.48
N GLN A 431 4.22 -9.85 12.52
CA GLN A 431 4.76 -8.48 12.50
C GLN A 431 3.68 -7.42 12.82
N GLU A 432 2.46 -7.81 13.19
CA GLU A 432 1.31 -6.89 13.36
C GLU A 432 1.61 -5.74 14.34
N ASP A 433 2.34 -6.01 15.40
CA ASP A 433 2.73 -5.03 16.43
C ASP A 433 3.83 -4.06 15.97
N ALA A 434 4.46 -4.33 14.83
CA ALA A 434 5.57 -3.56 14.26
C ALA A 434 5.16 -2.63 13.11
N TYR A 435 3.89 -2.68 12.67
CA TYR A 435 3.43 -1.90 11.51
C TYR A 435 3.54 -0.39 11.73
N TYR A 436 4.08 0.28 10.74
CA TYR A 436 4.07 1.75 10.65
C TYR A 436 3.47 2.20 9.32
N VAL A 437 2.99 3.42 9.30
CA VAL A 437 2.48 4.13 8.12
C VAL A 437 3.15 5.49 8.05
N SER A 438 3.66 5.86 6.89
CA SER A 438 4.23 7.19 6.68
C SER A 438 3.13 8.27 6.66
N PRO A 439 3.39 9.49 7.17
CA PRO A 439 2.44 10.59 7.08
C PRO A 439 2.02 10.88 5.64
N ALA A 440 0.73 11.15 5.44
CA ALA A 440 0.16 11.49 4.14
C ALA A 440 -0.12 13.00 4.04
N PHE A 441 0.47 13.66 3.05
CA PHE A 441 0.36 15.09 2.79
C PHE A 441 0.63 15.39 1.31
N ASN A 442 0.42 16.62 0.86
CA ASN A 442 0.80 17.01 -0.49
C ASN A 442 2.32 16.91 -0.69
N GLY A 443 2.76 16.03 -1.56
CA GLY A 443 4.18 15.72 -1.82
C GLY A 443 4.67 14.41 -1.20
N SER A 444 3.87 13.68 -0.39
CA SER A 444 4.31 12.39 0.19
C SER A 444 4.56 11.32 -0.86
N SER A 445 3.79 11.31 -1.97
CA SER A 445 4.04 10.44 -3.13
C SER A 445 5.37 10.79 -3.80
N ALA A 446 5.62 12.08 -4.04
CA ALA A 446 6.90 12.56 -4.60
C ALA A 446 8.09 12.17 -3.71
N ALA A 447 7.95 12.33 -2.38
CA ALA A 447 9.01 11.93 -1.44
C ALA A 447 9.35 10.44 -1.56
N ARG A 448 8.31 9.58 -1.69
CA ARG A 448 8.49 8.15 -1.89
C ARG A 448 9.25 7.83 -3.17
N ASP A 449 8.85 8.44 -4.28
CA ASP A 449 9.48 8.23 -5.58
C ASP A 449 10.95 8.72 -5.57
N GLU A 450 11.20 9.89 -5.00
CA GLU A 450 12.53 10.51 -4.99
C GLU A 450 13.52 9.76 -4.09
N VAL A 451 13.12 9.22 -2.94
CA VAL A 451 14.04 8.40 -2.13
C VAL A 451 14.37 7.07 -2.80
N GLY A 452 13.46 6.49 -3.58
CA GLY A 452 13.77 5.32 -4.42
C GLY A 452 14.82 5.65 -5.49
N ARG A 453 14.63 6.73 -6.25
CA ARG A 453 15.59 7.22 -7.24
C ARG A 453 16.95 7.59 -6.63
N LEU A 454 16.94 8.18 -5.44
CA LEU A 454 18.13 8.52 -4.67
C LEU A 454 18.95 7.26 -4.33
N VAL A 455 18.32 6.20 -3.84
CA VAL A 455 18.98 4.93 -3.53
C VAL A 455 19.63 4.35 -4.78
N GLN A 456 18.86 4.21 -5.87
CA GLN A 456 19.37 3.72 -7.16
C GLN A 456 20.57 4.53 -7.65
N LYS A 457 20.46 5.86 -7.64
CA LYS A 457 21.52 6.77 -8.05
C LYS A 457 22.79 6.59 -7.19
N CYS A 458 22.62 6.51 -5.87
CA CYS A 458 23.75 6.31 -4.97
C CYS A 458 24.43 4.97 -5.17
N PHE A 459 23.69 3.88 -5.43
CA PHE A 459 24.27 2.55 -5.64
C PHE A 459 25.08 2.46 -6.93
N THR A 460 24.57 3.03 -8.03
CA THR A 460 25.14 2.87 -9.36
C THR A 460 26.18 3.93 -9.73
N ALA A 461 26.26 5.03 -8.97
CA ALA A 461 27.18 6.12 -9.29
C ALA A 461 28.66 5.68 -9.26
N THR A 462 29.40 6.09 -10.30
CA THR A 462 30.86 5.88 -10.39
C THR A 462 31.58 7.16 -9.99
N THR A 463 32.13 7.22 -8.79
CA THR A 463 32.84 8.38 -8.26
C THR A 463 33.82 7.97 -7.17
N THR A 464 34.87 8.78 -6.95
CA THR A 464 35.80 8.66 -5.82
C THR A 464 35.37 9.51 -4.62
N ASP A 465 34.55 10.55 -4.85
CA ASP A 465 33.95 11.38 -3.81
C ASP A 465 32.55 10.83 -3.46
N ILE A 466 32.51 9.80 -2.63
CA ILE A 466 31.28 9.13 -2.23
C ILE A 466 30.41 10.04 -1.36
N ASP A 467 31.01 10.72 -0.37
CA ASP A 467 30.26 11.55 0.58
C ASP A 467 29.66 12.79 -0.11
N GLY A 468 30.41 13.44 -0.99
CA GLY A 468 29.91 14.56 -1.78
C GLY A 468 28.80 14.14 -2.74
N MET A 469 28.94 12.98 -3.38
CA MET A 469 27.90 12.44 -4.27
C MET A 469 26.62 12.13 -3.51
N ILE A 470 26.67 11.45 -2.36
CA ILE A 470 25.52 11.12 -1.53
C ILE A 470 24.84 12.41 -1.06
N LYS A 471 25.61 13.35 -0.48
CA LYS A 471 25.07 14.63 -0.04
C LYS A 471 24.30 15.34 -1.16
N LYS A 472 24.90 15.45 -2.34
CA LYS A 472 24.27 16.08 -3.51
C LYS A 472 23.01 15.35 -3.94
N ALA A 473 22.98 14.01 -3.90
CA ALA A 473 21.79 13.22 -4.26
C ALA A 473 20.62 13.50 -3.30
N PHE A 474 20.88 13.65 -2.01
CA PHE A 474 19.86 14.01 -1.02
C PHE A 474 19.34 15.44 -1.21
N GLU A 475 20.24 16.41 -1.43
CA GLU A 475 19.85 17.81 -1.69
C GLU A 475 18.97 17.92 -2.96
N GLU A 476 19.32 17.20 -4.04
CA GLU A 476 18.52 17.18 -5.27
C GLU A 476 17.16 16.50 -5.07
N ALA A 477 17.08 15.41 -4.30
CA ALA A 477 15.82 14.73 -4.01
C ALA A 477 14.87 15.62 -3.18
N VAL A 478 15.37 16.34 -2.17
CA VAL A 478 14.56 17.28 -1.40
C VAL A 478 14.05 18.42 -2.30
N ALA A 479 14.92 19.03 -3.12
CA ALA A 479 14.54 20.09 -4.02
C ALA A 479 13.47 19.67 -5.04
N GLU A 480 13.56 18.44 -5.54
CA GLU A 480 12.54 17.88 -6.46
C GLU A 480 11.21 17.64 -5.74
N CYS A 481 11.24 17.13 -4.51
CA CYS A 481 10.03 16.99 -3.68
C CYS A 481 9.35 18.33 -3.43
N GLU A 482 10.12 19.35 -3.06
CA GLU A 482 9.60 20.73 -2.86
C GLU A 482 8.98 21.29 -4.14
N TYR A 483 9.61 21.07 -5.28
CA TYR A 483 9.09 21.52 -6.58
C TYR A 483 7.78 20.82 -6.95
N GLN A 484 7.66 19.51 -6.70
CA GLN A 484 6.44 18.75 -6.99
C GLN A 484 5.30 19.02 -6.02
N ALA A 485 5.61 19.42 -4.79
CA ALA A 485 4.61 19.78 -3.79
C ALA A 485 4.01 21.18 -4.03
N GLY A 486 4.65 22.04 -4.84
CA GLY A 486 4.16 23.38 -5.25
C GLY A 486 4.72 24.46 -4.38
#